data_ae49e9e8edaab1abc1dcfd4672064b35
#
_entry.id   ae49e9e8edaab1abc1dcfd4672064b35
#
_cell.length_a   1.000
_cell.length_b   1.000
_cell.length_c   1.000
_cell.angle_alpha   90.00
_cell.angle_beta   90.00
_cell.angle_gamma   90.00
#
_symmetry.space_group_name_H-M   'P 1'
#
loop_
_entity.id
_entity.type
_entity.pdbx_description
1 polymer ?
#
loop_
_entity_poly.entity_id
_entity_poly.type
_entity_poly.pdbx_seq_one_letter_code
_entity_poly.pdbx_strand_id
1 'polypeptide(L)'
;QVGSSAASDVYKRQDISFDKFLNMFDAVFLGMGTYTYMKGGFPGENLDCVYDSLPYLNSNIRNLMQKKDNEYINLKDKTVIVLGGGDTAMDCNRTALRQGAKKVYCAYRRNESNMPGSKREVKNSKEEGIEFLWNMQPVEIIGDQKATAVKFMKTKLKKTDIRGREIPVIVPNSEKIIKCDSVILAFGFRPNPQSWFKENKIFTDEIGRVKINNISKYAHQTNNPKIFSGGDMVRGSDLVVTAVFEGRNAAKGIIDYINDKNK
;
A
#
# COMPACT_ATOMS: atom_id res chain seq x y z
N GLN A 1 -18.58 1.65 -27.33
CA GLN A 1 -17.69 0.99 -26.33
C GLN A 1 -17.36 1.99 -25.25
N VAL A 2 -18.08 1.92 -24.14
CA VAL A 2 -17.66 2.67 -22.94
C VAL A 2 -16.55 1.84 -22.31
N GLY A 3 -15.32 2.18 -22.63
CA GLY A 3 -14.15 1.51 -22.09
C GLY A 3 -14.12 1.61 -20.58
N SER A 4 -13.93 0.50 -19.90
CA SER A 4 -13.79 0.35 -18.45
C SER A 4 -12.59 1.09 -17.84
N SER A 5 -11.82 1.82 -18.62
CA SER A 5 -10.64 2.55 -18.21
C SER A 5 -10.90 3.87 -17.48
N ALA A 6 -12.17 4.21 -17.27
CA ALA A 6 -12.54 5.49 -16.68
C ALA A 6 -12.20 5.63 -15.20
N ALA A 7 -11.86 4.55 -14.53
CA ALA A 7 -11.70 4.54 -13.08
C ALA A 7 -10.32 4.93 -12.56
N SER A 8 -9.30 4.92 -13.39
CA SER A 8 -7.91 4.96 -12.89
C SER A 8 -7.21 6.29 -13.06
N ASP A 9 -7.88 7.30 -13.63
CA ASP A 9 -7.15 8.47 -14.04
C ASP A 9 -7.40 9.68 -13.14
N VAL A 10 -6.38 10.11 -12.45
CA VAL A 10 -6.34 11.33 -11.65
C VAL A 10 -6.68 12.57 -12.51
N TYR A 11 -6.42 12.51 -13.82
CA TYR A 11 -6.73 13.57 -14.78
C TYR A 11 -8.24 13.73 -15.03
N LYS A 12 -9.02 12.67 -14.92
CA LYS A 12 -10.48 12.75 -15.17
C LYS A 12 -11.25 13.54 -14.11
N ARG A 13 -10.69 13.76 -12.92
CA ARG A 13 -11.29 14.67 -11.93
C ARG A 13 -11.27 16.13 -12.36
N GLN A 14 -10.35 16.52 -13.23
CA GLN A 14 -10.24 17.89 -13.73
C GLN A 14 -11.26 18.14 -14.85
N ASP A 15 -11.63 17.08 -15.59
CA ASP A 15 -12.52 17.19 -16.74
C ASP A 15 -14.00 17.05 -16.38
N ILE A 16 -14.34 16.23 -15.36
CA ILE A 16 -15.71 15.96 -14.95
C ILE A 16 -15.81 15.92 -13.42
N SER A 17 -16.64 16.78 -12.84
CA SER A 17 -16.94 16.71 -11.40
C SER A 17 -17.64 15.38 -11.06
N PHE A 18 -17.46 14.90 -9.82
CA PHE A 18 -18.09 13.64 -9.41
C PHE A 18 -19.61 13.72 -9.45
N ASP A 19 -20.21 14.86 -9.10
CA ASP A 19 -21.67 15.08 -9.17
C ASP A 19 -22.20 14.97 -10.60
N LYS A 20 -21.49 15.57 -11.56
CA LYS A 20 -21.83 15.41 -12.98
C LYS A 20 -21.71 13.95 -13.41
N PHE A 21 -20.63 13.26 -12.99
CA PHE A 21 -20.45 11.85 -13.27
C PHE A 21 -21.57 10.99 -12.66
N LEU A 22 -21.95 11.25 -11.40
CA LEU A 22 -23.04 10.55 -10.71
C LEU A 22 -24.42 10.76 -11.37
N ASN A 23 -24.63 11.91 -12.02
CA ASN A 23 -25.86 12.20 -12.77
C ASN A 23 -25.91 11.52 -14.15
N MET A 24 -24.76 11.13 -14.70
CA MET A 24 -24.69 10.46 -16.01
C MET A 24 -25.03 8.96 -15.94
N PHE A 25 -25.00 8.35 -14.77
CA PHE A 25 -25.15 6.90 -14.60
C PHE A 25 -26.21 6.57 -13.54
N ASP A 26 -26.87 5.43 -13.69
CA ASP A 26 -27.84 4.92 -12.71
C ASP A 26 -27.19 4.40 -11.43
N ALA A 27 -25.98 3.86 -11.55
CA ALA A 27 -25.15 3.44 -10.44
C ALA A 27 -23.66 3.64 -10.75
N VAL A 28 -22.85 3.81 -9.69
CA VAL A 28 -21.40 4.01 -9.79
C VAL A 28 -20.69 3.07 -8.82
N PHE A 29 -19.66 2.39 -9.30
CA PHE A 29 -18.77 1.59 -8.45
C PHE A 29 -17.47 2.33 -8.17
N LEU A 30 -17.12 2.44 -6.90
CA LEU A 30 -15.85 3.00 -6.42
C LEU A 30 -14.89 1.90 -6.06
N GLY A 31 -13.83 1.75 -6.85
CA GLY A 31 -12.76 0.75 -6.65
C GLY A 31 -11.37 1.40 -6.69
N MET A 32 -11.20 2.55 -6.04
CA MET A 32 -9.97 3.37 -6.15
C MET A 32 -8.77 2.81 -5.37
N GLY A 33 -8.96 1.75 -4.57
CA GLY A 33 -7.86 1.13 -3.81
C GLY A 33 -7.33 1.98 -2.65
N THR A 34 -6.05 1.74 -2.31
CA THR A 34 -5.35 2.39 -1.20
C THR A 34 -4.00 2.89 -1.70
N TYR A 35 -3.78 4.22 -1.73
CA TYR A 35 -2.57 4.82 -2.32
C TYR A 35 -1.87 5.85 -1.43
N THR A 36 -2.36 6.10 -0.22
CA THR A 36 -1.64 6.96 0.73
C THR A 36 -0.58 6.15 1.46
N TYR A 37 0.69 6.52 1.27
CA TYR A 37 1.82 5.85 1.92
C TYR A 37 1.76 6.01 3.43
N MET A 38 1.99 4.91 4.14
CA MET A 38 2.21 4.96 5.58
C MET A 38 3.65 5.35 5.86
N LYS A 39 3.83 6.36 6.70
CA LYS A 39 5.16 6.78 7.20
C LYS A 39 5.45 6.12 8.55
N GLY A 40 6.73 5.97 8.87
CA GLY A 40 7.17 5.43 10.15
C GLY A 40 7.08 6.46 11.29
N GLY A 41 7.15 7.76 10.95
CA GLY A 41 7.08 8.87 11.89
C GLY A 41 8.38 9.10 12.66
N PHE A 42 9.52 8.74 12.08
CA PHE A 42 10.85 8.94 12.65
C PHE A 42 11.69 9.90 11.79
N PRO A 43 12.73 10.53 12.36
CA PRO A 43 13.60 11.45 11.64
C PRO A 43 14.26 10.84 10.40
N GLY A 44 14.48 11.65 9.37
CA GLY A 44 15.24 11.30 8.18
C GLY A 44 14.42 10.67 7.04
N GLU A 45 13.11 10.50 7.16
CA GLU A 45 12.27 9.93 6.09
C GLU A 45 12.18 10.80 4.83
N ASN A 46 12.61 12.07 4.92
CA ASN A 46 12.57 13.02 3.79
C ASN A 46 13.97 13.28 3.20
N LEU A 47 15.01 12.55 3.63
CA LEU A 47 16.34 12.66 3.07
C LEU A 47 16.37 12.13 1.63
N ASP A 48 17.30 12.66 0.83
CA ASP A 48 17.61 12.10 -0.47
C ASP A 48 18.01 10.63 -0.34
N CYS A 49 17.76 9.82 -1.38
CA CYS A 49 17.94 8.37 -1.38
C CYS A 49 17.01 7.59 -0.42
N VAL A 50 15.97 8.24 0.10
CA VAL A 50 14.84 7.59 0.76
C VAL A 50 13.65 7.60 -0.18
N TYR A 51 13.14 6.43 -0.51
CA TYR A 51 12.10 6.26 -1.53
C TYR A 51 10.85 5.59 -0.96
N ASP A 52 9.69 6.04 -1.38
CA ASP A 52 8.46 5.28 -1.18
C ASP A 52 8.41 4.09 -2.16
N SER A 53 7.83 2.98 -1.76
CA SER A 53 7.89 1.70 -2.49
C SER A 53 7.32 1.75 -3.90
N LEU A 54 6.10 2.31 -4.10
CA LEU A 54 5.48 2.33 -5.43
C LEU A 54 6.19 3.24 -6.44
N PRO A 55 6.63 4.47 -6.11
CA PRO A 55 7.48 5.27 -7.00
C PRO A 55 8.73 4.51 -7.44
N TYR A 56 9.39 3.82 -6.50
CA TYR A 56 10.55 3.00 -6.81
C TYR A 56 10.21 1.86 -7.78
N LEU A 57 9.18 1.05 -7.49
CA LEU A 57 8.75 -0.05 -8.35
C LEU A 57 8.28 0.43 -9.73
N ASN A 58 7.50 1.51 -9.76
CA ASN A 58 7.01 2.10 -11.00
C ASN A 58 8.14 2.64 -11.88
N SER A 59 9.16 3.28 -11.28
CA SER A 59 10.32 3.76 -12.03
C SER A 59 11.07 2.62 -12.70
N ASN A 60 11.20 1.48 -11.99
CA ASN A 60 11.84 0.28 -12.54
C ASN A 60 11.01 -0.32 -13.70
N ILE A 61 9.69 -0.45 -13.55
CA ILE A 61 8.81 -0.98 -14.61
C ILE A 61 8.85 -0.08 -15.84
N ARG A 62 8.78 1.24 -15.68
CA ARG A 62 8.89 2.20 -16.79
C ARG A 62 10.21 2.09 -17.52
N ASN A 63 11.32 1.92 -16.79
CA ASN A 63 12.64 1.71 -17.37
C ASN A 63 12.70 0.40 -18.18
N LEU A 64 12.16 -0.71 -17.64
CA LEU A 64 12.09 -1.99 -18.35
C LEU A 64 11.23 -1.91 -19.62
N MET A 65 10.17 -1.10 -19.60
CA MET A 65 9.30 -0.82 -20.75
C MET A 65 9.92 0.21 -21.72
N GLN A 66 11.19 0.61 -21.55
CA GLN A 66 11.91 1.57 -22.36
C GLN A 66 11.20 2.95 -22.45
N LYS A 67 10.35 3.28 -21.49
CA LYS A 67 9.80 4.62 -21.40
C LYS A 67 10.89 5.54 -20.91
N LYS A 68 11.19 6.58 -21.69
CA LYS A 68 12.13 7.63 -21.29
C LYS A 68 11.53 8.37 -20.10
N ASP A 69 12.00 8.03 -18.92
CA ASP A 69 11.59 8.65 -17.67
C ASP A 69 12.85 9.15 -16.97
N ASN A 70 12.90 10.45 -16.69
CA ASN A 70 14.04 11.07 -15.99
C ASN A 70 14.08 10.69 -14.50
N GLU A 71 13.10 9.92 -14.04
CA GLU A 71 12.92 9.55 -12.63
C GLU A 71 13.38 8.11 -12.30
N TYR A 72 14.18 7.48 -13.19
CA TYR A 72 14.63 6.11 -12.92
C TYR A 72 15.54 6.05 -11.68
N ILE A 73 15.07 5.33 -10.67
CA ILE A 73 15.80 5.07 -9.43
C ILE A 73 16.69 3.84 -9.65
N ASN A 74 17.98 4.06 -9.84
CA ASN A 74 18.97 3.01 -10.07
C ASN A 74 19.72 2.66 -8.78
N LEU A 75 19.55 1.43 -8.31
CA LEU A 75 20.18 0.92 -7.09
C LEU A 75 21.35 -0.05 -7.37
N LYS A 76 21.84 -0.09 -8.60
CA LYS A 76 23.02 -0.89 -8.94
C LYS A 76 24.22 -0.50 -8.05
N ASP A 77 24.97 -1.49 -7.59
CA ASP A 77 26.14 -1.36 -6.73
C ASP A 77 25.90 -0.69 -5.36
N LYS A 78 24.62 -0.50 -4.97
CA LYS A 78 24.21 0.13 -3.71
C LYS A 78 23.94 -0.90 -2.60
N THR A 79 24.16 -0.47 -1.36
CA THR A 79 23.62 -1.15 -0.17
C THR A 79 22.25 -0.56 0.11
N VAL A 80 21.22 -1.38 0.07
CA VAL A 80 19.81 -0.97 0.17
C VAL A 80 19.19 -1.55 1.44
N ILE A 81 18.44 -0.72 2.16
CA ILE A 81 17.62 -1.18 3.29
C ILE A 81 16.14 -0.97 2.93
N VAL A 82 15.37 -2.06 2.90
CA VAL A 82 13.91 -2.01 2.75
C VAL A 82 13.27 -2.13 4.12
N LEU A 83 12.46 -1.14 4.50
CA LEU A 83 11.77 -1.08 5.79
C LEU A 83 10.33 -1.55 5.61
N GLY A 84 10.03 -2.77 6.07
CA GLY A 84 8.70 -3.36 5.98
C GLY A 84 8.74 -4.88 5.89
N GLY A 85 7.57 -5.51 5.88
CA GLY A 85 7.46 -6.97 5.89
C GLY A 85 6.28 -7.53 5.10
N GLY A 86 5.60 -6.71 4.30
CA GLY A 86 4.54 -7.13 3.39
C GLY A 86 5.05 -7.55 2.01
N ASP A 87 4.16 -7.99 1.14
CA ASP A 87 4.51 -8.39 -0.23
C ASP A 87 5.16 -7.24 -1.02
N THR A 88 4.73 -6.00 -0.80
CA THR A 88 5.39 -4.82 -1.39
C THR A 88 6.87 -4.71 -0.98
N ALA A 89 7.21 -5.06 0.27
CA ALA A 89 8.60 -5.08 0.70
C ALA A 89 9.38 -6.20 -0.02
N MET A 90 8.76 -7.36 -0.26
CA MET A 90 9.38 -8.45 -1.03
C MET A 90 9.63 -8.02 -2.48
N ASP A 91 8.67 -7.35 -3.11
CA ASP A 91 8.83 -6.79 -4.45
C ASP A 91 9.98 -5.79 -4.52
N CYS A 92 10.08 -4.87 -3.55
CA CYS A 92 11.17 -3.90 -3.47
C CYS A 92 12.54 -4.58 -3.28
N ASN A 93 12.64 -5.54 -2.36
CA ASN A 93 13.86 -6.30 -2.09
C ASN A 93 14.39 -6.98 -3.36
N ARG A 94 13.51 -7.74 -4.01
CA ARG A 94 13.87 -8.55 -5.18
C ARG A 94 14.13 -7.66 -6.41
N THR A 95 13.42 -6.55 -6.54
CA THR A 95 13.69 -5.56 -7.59
C THR A 95 15.06 -4.93 -7.41
N ALA A 96 15.43 -4.51 -6.18
CA ALA A 96 16.75 -3.93 -5.90
C ALA A 96 17.87 -4.92 -6.22
N LEU A 97 17.70 -6.17 -5.82
CA LEU A 97 18.70 -7.22 -6.12
C LEU A 97 18.85 -7.44 -7.63
N ARG A 98 17.73 -7.47 -8.38
CA ARG A 98 17.74 -7.65 -9.84
C ARG A 98 18.29 -6.44 -10.60
N GLN A 99 18.23 -5.27 -10.01
CA GLN A 99 18.94 -4.09 -10.53
C GLN A 99 20.45 -4.18 -10.33
N GLY A 100 20.96 -5.17 -9.57
CA GLY A 100 22.38 -5.35 -9.26
C GLY A 100 22.82 -4.60 -8.01
N ALA A 101 21.92 -4.39 -7.04
CA ALA A 101 22.32 -3.87 -5.73
C ALA A 101 23.39 -4.77 -5.09
N LYS A 102 24.43 -4.14 -4.51
CA LYS A 102 25.54 -4.84 -3.87
C LYS A 102 25.08 -5.66 -2.66
N LYS A 103 24.10 -5.13 -1.92
CA LYS A 103 23.53 -5.77 -0.74
C LYS A 103 22.12 -5.25 -0.49
N VAL A 104 21.21 -6.14 -0.12
CA VAL A 104 19.84 -5.79 0.23
C VAL A 104 19.49 -6.34 1.60
N TYR A 105 19.07 -5.46 2.49
CA TYR A 105 18.53 -5.80 3.81
C TYR A 105 17.03 -5.58 3.83
N CYS A 106 16.29 -6.55 4.37
CA CYS A 106 14.86 -6.41 4.67
C CYS A 106 14.70 -6.29 6.20
N ALA A 107 14.36 -5.11 6.69
CA ALA A 107 14.20 -4.88 8.13
C ALA A 107 12.73 -4.93 8.55
N TYR A 108 12.43 -5.80 9.50
CA TYR A 108 11.09 -5.99 10.02
C TYR A 108 11.05 -5.96 11.54
N ARG A 109 10.08 -5.21 12.08
CA ARG A 109 9.95 -4.98 13.54
C ARG A 109 9.42 -6.14 14.36
N ARG A 110 9.03 -7.26 13.71
CA ARG A 110 8.64 -8.52 14.35
C ARG A 110 9.52 -9.65 13.85
N ASN A 111 9.22 -10.87 14.27
CA ASN A 111 9.89 -12.06 13.78
C ASN A 111 9.26 -12.55 12.44
N GLU A 112 9.86 -13.58 11.88
CA GLU A 112 9.44 -14.18 10.62
C GLU A 112 8.01 -14.70 10.64
N SER A 113 7.60 -15.36 11.72
CA SER A 113 6.25 -15.94 11.84
C SER A 113 5.14 -14.90 11.83
N ASN A 114 5.44 -13.67 12.21
CA ASN A 114 4.52 -12.53 12.20
C ASN A 114 4.57 -11.69 10.91
N MET A 115 5.37 -12.11 9.93
CA MET A 115 5.52 -11.37 8.69
C MET A 115 4.25 -11.45 7.84
N PRO A 116 3.67 -10.31 7.38
CA PRO A 116 2.44 -10.33 6.60
C PRO A 116 2.65 -10.74 5.13
N GLY A 117 3.89 -10.66 4.64
CA GLY A 117 4.23 -11.11 3.28
C GLY A 117 4.02 -12.61 3.11
N SER A 118 3.68 -13.03 1.91
CA SER A 118 3.45 -14.44 1.62
C SER A 118 4.70 -15.27 1.93
N LYS A 119 4.52 -16.45 2.54
CA LYS A 119 5.64 -17.34 2.90
C LYS A 119 6.51 -17.71 1.70
N ARG A 120 5.89 -17.81 0.52
CA ARG A 120 6.57 -18.10 -0.73
C ARG A 120 7.51 -16.96 -1.12
N GLU A 121 7.04 -15.70 -1.08
CA GLU A 121 7.86 -14.55 -1.45
C GLU A 121 8.99 -14.29 -0.45
N VAL A 122 8.74 -14.53 0.84
CA VAL A 122 9.80 -14.49 1.87
C VAL A 122 10.87 -15.55 1.60
N LYS A 123 10.45 -16.79 1.28
CA LYS A 123 11.38 -17.87 0.93
C LYS A 123 12.20 -17.53 -0.31
N ASN A 124 11.55 -17.11 -1.41
CA ASN A 124 12.21 -16.70 -2.64
C ASN A 124 13.22 -15.57 -2.38
N SER A 125 12.85 -14.58 -1.57
CA SER A 125 13.74 -13.47 -1.21
C SER A 125 15.01 -13.94 -0.49
N LYS A 126 14.88 -14.90 0.42
CA LYS A 126 16.03 -15.50 1.11
C LYS A 126 16.94 -16.31 0.16
N GLU A 127 16.34 -17.12 -0.71
CA GLU A 127 17.06 -17.92 -1.71
C GLU A 127 17.80 -17.02 -2.72
N GLU A 128 17.27 -15.84 -3.05
CA GLU A 128 17.91 -14.83 -3.89
C GLU A 128 19.03 -14.06 -3.16
N GLY A 129 19.22 -14.24 -1.84
CA GLY A 129 20.34 -13.67 -1.08
C GLY A 129 20.01 -12.39 -0.31
N ILE A 130 18.73 -12.08 -0.09
CA ILE A 130 18.31 -10.95 0.74
C ILE A 130 18.53 -11.27 2.22
N GLU A 131 19.20 -10.37 2.95
CA GLU A 131 19.43 -10.51 4.39
C GLU A 131 18.28 -9.92 5.20
N PHE A 132 17.62 -10.75 6.01
CA PHE A 132 16.51 -10.32 6.87
C PHE A 132 17.01 -9.87 8.25
N LEU A 133 16.58 -8.70 8.67
CA LEU A 133 16.82 -8.11 9.98
C LEU A 133 15.52 -8.19 10.81
N TRP A 134 15.37 -9.30 11.51
CA TRP A 134 14.19 -9.57 12.34
C TRP A 134 14.23 -8.82 13.67
N ASN A 135 13.05 -8.46 14.17
CA ASN A 135 12.88 -7.74 15.44
C ASN A 135 13.69 -6.42 15.50
N MET A 136 13.72 -5.71 14.36
CA MET A 136 14.45 -4.46 14.20
C MET A 136 13.46 -3.35 13.85
N GLN A 137 13.23 -2.43 14.80
CA GLN A 137 12.40 -1.23 14.61
C GLN A 137 13.30 -0.09 14.15
N PRO A 138 13.11 0.49 12.96
CA PRO A 138 13.80 1.72 12.59
C PRO A 138 13.32 2.87 13.49
N VAL A 139 14.26 3.69 13.94
CA VAL A 139 13.97 4.85 14.79
C VAL A 139 14.53 6.15 14.22
N GLU A 140 15.44 6.07 13.26
CA GLU A 140 16.04 7.22 12.59
C GLU A 140 16.71 6.77 11.28
N ILE A 141 16.59 7.56 10.23
CA ILE A 141 17.45 7.46 9.05
C ILE A 141 18.49 8.57 9.19
N ILE A 142 19.76 8.15 9.26
CA ILE A 142 20.90 9.03 9.50
C ILE A 142 21.41 9.55 8.18
N GLY A 143 21.65 10.85 8.11
CA GLY A 143 22.25 11.54 6.98
C GLY A 143 22.15 13.05 7.17
N ASP A 144 22.86 13.79 6.34
CA ASP A 144 22.76 15.24 6.27
C ASP A 144 21.79 15.65 5.17
N GLN A 145 22.19 15.52 3.89
CA GLN A 145 21.31 15.71 2.74
C GLN A 145 20.72 14.39 2.25
N LYS A 146 21.48 13.31 2.28
CA LYS A 146 21.09 11.97 1.81
C LYS A 146 21.27 10.92 2.91
N ALA A 147 20.49 9.86 2.83
CA ALA A 147 20.59 8.71 3.72
C ALA A 147 21.99 8.06 3.62
N THR A 148 22.60 7.79 4.77
CA THR A 148 23.90 7.09 4.88
C THR A 148 23.85 5.87 5.80
N ALA A 149 22.86 5.81 6.69
CA ALA A 149 22.61 4.69 7.57
C ALA A 149 21.19 4.71 8.12
N VAL A 150 20.75 3.62 8.71
CA VAL A 150 19.53 3.53 9.50
C VAL A 150 19.88 3.09 10.91
N LYS A 151 19.37 3.82 11.91
CA LYS A 151 19.41 3.45 13.31
C LYS A 151 18.19 2.61 13.66
N PHE A 152 18.44 1.46 14.23
CA PHE A 152 17.44 0.52 14.68
C PHE A 152 17.49 0.33 16.20
N MET A 153 16.36 -0.03 16.78
CA MET A 153 16.23 -0.61 18.11
C MET A 153 15.75 -2.04 17.98
N LYS A 154 16.27 -2.96 18.82
CA LYS A 154 15.69 -4.31 18.89
C LYS A 154 14.29 -4.25 19.48
N THR A 155 13.45 -5.20 19.08
CA THR A 155 12.11 -5.38 19.65
C THR A 155 11.96 -6.75 20.29
N LYS A 156 11.09 -6.83 21.30
CA LYS A 156 10.54 -8.08 21.83
C LYS A 156 9.04 -8.09 21.57
N LEU A 157 8.51 -9.26 21.27
CA LEU A 157 7.08 -9.43 21.05
C LEU A 157 6.38 -9.64 22.38
N LYS A 158 5.31 -8.89 22.64
CA LYS A 158 4.41 -9.05 23.77
C LYS A 158 3.06 -9.57 23.29
N LYS A 159 2.20 -9.94 24.25
CA LYS A 159 0.86 -10.46 24.00
C LYS A 159 0.09 -9.67 22.95
N THR A 160 -0.79 -10.36 22.26
CA THR A 160 -1.57 -9.93 21.10
C THR A 160 -2.40 -8.67 21.33
N ASP A 161 -2.50 -7.84 20.29
CA ASP A 161 -3.51 -6.79 20.18
C ASP A 161 -4.92 -7.40 19.98
N ILE A 162 -5.95 -6.55 19.92
CA ILE A 162 -7.36 -6.93 19.69
C ILE A 162 -7.54 -7.80 18.42
N ARG A 163 -6.57 -7.78 17.49
CA ARG A 163 -6.58 -8.57 16.24
C ARG A 163 -5.73 -9.84 16.31
N GLY A 164 -5.26 -10.22 17.50
CA GLY A 164 -4.43 -11.42 17.70
C GLY A 164 -2.99 -11.28 17.19
N ARG A 165 -2.50 -10.06 16.88
CA ARG A 165 -1.12 -9.83 16.45
C ARG A 165 -0.23 -9.47 17.63
N GLU A 166 0.93 -10.11 17.74
CA GLU A 166 1.92 -9.76 18.75
C GLU A 166 2.44 -8.33 18.55
N ILE A 167 2.52 -7.58 19.64
CA ILE A 167 2.92 -6.18 19.65
C ILE A 167 4.43 -6.09 19.81
N PRO A 168 5.18 -5.47 18.88
CA PRO A 168 6.60 -5.23 19.04
C PRO A 168 6.82 -4.11 20.06
N VAL A 169 7.64 -4.37 21.07
CA VAL A 169 8.04 -3.42 22.11
C VAL A 169 9.54 -3.22 22.04
N ILE A 170 9.97 -1.99 21.99
CA ILE A 170 11.39 -1.62 21.94
C ILE A 170 12.12 -2.11 23.20
N VAL A 171 13.30 -2.68 22.99
CA VAL A 171 14.24 -3.04 24.04
C VAL A 171 15.15 -1.83 24.27
N PRO A 172 15.18 -1.21 25.46
CA PRO A 172 16.07 -0.09 25.74
C PRO A 172 17.55 -0.47 25.54
N ASN A 173 18.37 0.52 25.19
CA ASN A 173 19.84 0.37 25.02
C ASN A 173 20.23 -0.76 24.05
N SER A 174 19.48 -0.90 22.95
CA SER A 174 19.71 -1.95 21.95
C SER A 174 19.95 -1.40 20.56
N GLU A 175 20.45 -0.18 20.49
CA GLU A 175 20.72 0.55 19.26
C GLU A 175 21.65 -0.24 18.34
N LYS A 176 21.32 -0.25 17.05
CA LYS A 176 22.17 -0.79 15.99
C LYS A 176 22.13 0.13 14.79
N ILE A 177 23.27 0.60 14.34
CA ILE A 177 23.38 1.41 13.12
C ILE A 177 23.86 0.52 11.99
N ILE A 178 23.15 0.57 10.86
CA ILE A 178 23.48 -0.17 9.63
C ILE A 178 23.67 0.85 8.51
N LYS A 179 24.87 0.89 7.95
CA LYS A 179 25.22 1.75 6.82
C LYS A 179 24.47 1.32 5.56
N CYS A 180 24.02 2.28 4.77
CA CYS A 180 23.36 2.06 3.49
C CYS A 180 23.55 3.26 2.56
N ASP A 181 23.31 3.03 1.28
CA ASP A 181 23.28 4.08 0.26
C ASP A 181 21.85 4.53 -0.07
N SER A 182 20.87 3.69 0.24
CA SER A 182 19.46 3.97 -0.05
C SER A 182 18.53 3.24 0.92
N VAL A 183 17.36 3.84 1.18
CA VAL A 183 16.29 3.28 2.01
C VAL A 183 14.99 3.27 1.22
N ILE A 184 14.24 2.17 1.31
CA ILE A 184 12.90 2.06 0.71
C ILE A 184 11.88 1.86 1.83
N LEU A 185 10.88 2.76 1.89
CA LEU A 185 9.79 2.70 2.84
C LEU A 185 8.65 1.83 2.28
N ALA A 186 8.43 0.67 2.88
CA ALA A 186 7.41 -0.31 2.47
C ALA A 186 6.46 -0.65 3.63
N PHE A 187 5.94 0.38 4.32
CA PHE A 187 5.07 0.23 5.49
C PHE A 187 3.61 -0.05 5.15
N GLY A 188 3.28 -0.08 3.84
CA GLY A 188 1.93 -0.29 3.33
C GLY A 188 1.18 1.02 3.07
N PHE A 189 -0.13 0.88 2.85
CA PHE A 189 -0.96 1.95 2.34
C PHE A 189 -2.24 2.11 3.16
N ARG A 190 -2.82 3.31 3.09
CA ARG A 190 -4.14 3.63 3.62
C ARG A 190 -5.06 4.11 2.49
N PRO A 191 -6.37 3.96 2.64
CA PRO A 191 -7.33 4.63 1.78
C PRO A 191 -7.10 6.14 1.77
N ASN A 192 -7.42 6.76 0.65
CA ASN A 192 -7.36 8.22 0.47
C ASN A 192 -8.77 8.78 0.22
N PRO A 193 -9.58 9.01 1.27
CA PRO A 193 -10.90 9.61 1.13
C PRO A 193 -10.80 10.97 0.46
N GLN A 194 -11.63 11.17 -0.53
CA GLN A 194 -11.64 12.42 -1.29
C GLN A 194 -12.58 13.43 -0.66
N SER A 195 -12.34 14.73 -0.88
CA SER A 195 -13.18 15.82 -0.33
C SER A 195 -14.67 15.66 -0.67
N TRP A 196 -14.97 15.23 -1.89
CA TRP A 196 -16.34 15.01 -2.37
C TRP A 196 -17.06 13.78 -1.76
N PHE A 197 -16.39 12.95 -0.95
CA PHE A 197 -17.02 11.80 -0.27
C PHE A 197 -18.14 12.26 0.66
N LYS A 198 -17.84 13.27 1.49
CA LYS A 198 -18.79 13.78 2.48
C LYS A 198 -20.04 14.37 1.81
N GLU A 199 -19.87 15.15 0.77
CA GLU A 199 -20.95 15.79 0.00
C GLU A 199 -21.84 14.73 -0.67
N ASN A 200 -21.27 13.62 -1.10
CA ASN A 200 -21.98 12.51 -1.73
C ASN A 200 -22.42 11.41 -0.74
N LYS A 201 -22.44 11.67 0.56
CA LYS A 201 -22.86 10.74 1.61
C LYS A 201 -22.10 9.39 1.59
N ILE A 202 -20.84 9.43 1.18
CA ILE A 202 -19.93 8.27 1.25
C ILE A 202 -19.24 8.32 2.60
N PHE A 203 -19.68 7.47 3.52
CA PHE A 203 -19.13 7.44 4.87
C PHE A 203 -17.87 6.56 4.92
N THR A 204 -16.93 6.96 5.76
CA THR A 204 -15.69 6.23 6.00
C THR A 204 -15.56 5.89 7.49
N ASP A 205 -14.71 4.91 7.78
CA ASP A 205 -14.26 4.68 9.14
C ASP A 205 -13.09 5.61 9.53
N GLU A 206 -12.57 5.44 10.75
CA GLU A 206 -11.49 6.26 11.32
C GLU A 206 -10.18 6.19 10.54
N ILE A 207 -9.95 5.12 9.77
CA ILE A 207 -8.76 4.95 8.95
C ILE A 207 -9.00 5.26 7.47
N GLY A 208 -10.19 5.78 7.13
CA GLY A 208 -10.56 6.24 5.80
C GLY A 208 -11.14 5.17 4.87
N ARG A 209 -11.49 3.97 5.36
CA ARG A 209 -12.13 2.93 4.54
C ARG A 209 -13.60 3.27 4.31
N VAL A 210 -14.07 3.10 3.09
CA VAL A 210 -15.49 3.30 2.76
C VAL A 210 -16.36 2.28 3.49
N LYS A 211 -17.40 2.77 4.15
CA LYS A 211 -18.41 1.92 4.80
C LYS A 211 -19.46 1.49 3.78
N ILE A 212 -19.64 0.19 3.62
CA ILE A 212 -20.78 -0.38 2.91
C ILE A 212 -21.96 -0.51 3.86
N ASN A 213 -23.18 -0.36 3.32
CA ASN A 213 -24.41 -0.47 4.09
C ASN A 213 -24.82 -1.95 4.25
N ASN A 214 -24.47 -2.53 5.39
CA ASN A 214 -24.72 -3.95 5.67
C ASN A 214 -26.22 -4.31 5.82
N ILE A 215 -27.11 -3.33 5.96
CA ILE A 215 -28.56 -3.55 6.01
C ILE A 215 -29.23 -3.34 4.65
N SER A 216 -28.49 -2.88 3.63
CA SER A 216 -29.00 -2.81 2.27
C SER A 216 -29.24 -4.23 1.72
N LYS A 217 -30.33 -4.39 0.96
CA LYS A 217 -30.57 -5.63 0.18
C LYS A 217 -29.61 -5.78 -1.00
N TYR A 218 -28.91 -4.71 -1.38
CA TYR A 218 -27.98 -4.71 -2.51
C TYR A 218 -26.53 -4.85 -2.01
N ALA A 219 -25.86 -5.89 -2.44
CA ALA A 219 -24.49 -6.15 -2.02
C ALA A 219 -23.55 -4.99 -2.37
N HIS A 220 -22.67 -4.62 -1.45
CA HIS A 220 -21.64 -3.57 -1.62
C HIS A 220 -22.19 -2.14 -1.84
N GLN A 221 -23.47 -1.88 -1.62
CA GLN A 221 -24.03 -0.54 -1.64
C GLN A 221 -23.49 0.28 -0.46
N THR A 222 -23.19 1.56 -0.69
CA THR A 222 -22.82 2.50 0.36
C THR A 222 -24.07 3.16 0.97
N ASN A 223 -23.89 4.18 1.81
CA ASN A 223 -25.01 4.98 2.30
C ASN A 223 -25.65 5.87 1.21
N ASN A 224 -24.96 6.12 0.10
CA ASN A 224 -25.57 6.69 -1.09
C ASN A 224 -26.12 5.56 -1.96
N PRO A 225 -27.44 5.54 -2.24
CA PRO A 225 -28.07 4.42 -2.94
C PRO A 225 -27.55 4.17 -4.36
N LYS A 226 -26.98 5.17 -5.03
CA LYS A 226 -26.36 5.04 -6.36
C LYS A 226 -24.91 4.58 -6.33
N ILE A 227 -24.26 4.54 -5.16
CA ILE A 227 -22.83 4.31 -5.04
C ILE A 227 -22.57 2.96 -4.37
N PHE A 228 -21.75 2.16 -5.03
CA PHE A 228 -21.26 0.86 -4.58
C PHE A 228 -19.74 0.90 -4.42
N SER A 229 -19.19 0.08 -3.55
CA SER A 229 -17.74 0.05 -3.32
C SER A 229 -17.26 -1.32 -2.89
N GLY A 230 -15.98 -1.62 -3.20
CA GLY A 230 -15.34 -2.88 -2.83
C GLY A 230 -13.82 -2.80 -2.98
N GLY A 231 -13.16 -3.91 -2.68
CA GLY A 231 -11.71 -4.02 -2.72
C GLY A 231 -11.03 -3.25 -1.58
N ASP A 232 -9.79 -2.86 -1.82
CA ASP A 232 -8.92 -2.29 -0.78
C ASP A 232 -9.48 -1.03 -0.12
N MET A 233 -10.26 -0.22 -0.83
CA MET A 233 -10.82 0.97 -0.22
C MET A 233 -11.93 0.70 0.80
N VAL A 234 -12.51 -0.52 0.82
CA VAL A 234 -13.49 -0.98 1.82
C VAL A 234 -12.82 -1.82 2.88
N ARG A 235 -11.94 -2.72 2.50
CA ARG A 235 -11.31 -3.71 3.37
C ARG A 235 -9.98 -3.25 3.96
N GLY A 236 -9.26 -2.37 3.27
CA GLY A 236 -7.84 -2.12 3.41
C GLY A 236 -7.05 -2.97 2.42
N SER A 237 -5.73 -2.76 2.33
CA SER A 237 -4.88 -3.51 1.41
C SER A 237 -5.00 -5.02 1.64
N ASP A 238 -5.39 -5.75 0.59
CA ASP A 238 -5.64 -7.20 0.61
C ASP A 238 -5.27 -7.81 -0.76
N LEU A 239 -5.63 -9.09 -0.96
CA LEU A 239 -5.31 -9.83 -2.18
C LEU A 239 -6.22 -9.40 -3.35
N VAL A 240 -5.65 -9.44 -4.56
CA VAL A 240 -6.38 -9.14 -5.78
C VAL A 240 -7.59 -10.06 -6.00
N VAL A 241 -7.51 -11.33 -5.58
CA VAL A 241 -8.62 -12.28 -5.67
C VAL A 241 -9.82 -11.84 -4.83
N THR A 242 -9.58 -11.24 -3.66
CA THR A 242 -10.62 -10.68 -2.79
C THR A 242 -11.27 -9.46 -3.45
N ALA A 243 -10.47 -8.57 -4.01
CA ALA A 243 -10.97 -7.39 -4.73
C ALA A 243 -11.82 -7.78 -5.94
N VAL A 244 -11.40 -8.78 -6.72
CA VAL A 244 -12.18 -9.33 -7.85
C VAL A 244 -13.50 -9.94 -7.38
N PHE A 245 -13.49 -10.72 -6.30
CA PHE A 245 -14.69 -11.31 -5.71
C PHE A 245 -15.69 -10.23 -5.26
N GLU A 246 -15.22 -9.20 -4.57
CA GLU A 246 -16.06 -8.08 -4.11
C GLU A 246 -16.58 -7.25 -5.29
N GLY A 247 -15.79 -7.00 -6.33
CA GLY A 247 -16.24 -6.34 -7.55
C GLY A 247 -17.35 -7.11 -8.26
N ARG A 248 -17.26 -8.45 -8.32
CA ARG A 248 -18.32 -9.31 -8.88
C ARG A 248 -19.61 -9.26 -8.04
N ASN A 249 -19.49 -9.26 -6.73
CA ASN A 249 -20.66 -9.14 -5.85
C ASN A 249 -21.29 -7.76 -5.93
N ALA A 250 -20.49 -6.71 -6.01
CA ALA A 250 -20.98 -5.35 -6.24
C ALA A 250 -21.73 -5.24 -7.58
N ALA A 251 -21.22 -5.87 -8.64
CA ALA A 251 -21.90 -5.89 -9.94
C ALA A 251 -23.30 -6.54 -9.84
N LYS A 252 -23.45 -7.64 -9.08
CA LYS A 252 -24.77 -8.24 -8.80
C LYS A 252 -25.67 -7.27 -8.04
N GLY A 253 -25.16 -6.63 -6.99
CA GLY A 253 -25.91 -5.64 -6.23
C GLY A 253 -26.37 -4.46 -7.08
N ILE A 254 -25.54 -3.99 -8.02
CA ILE A 254 -25.90 -2.94 -8.98
C ILE A 254 -27.01 -3.40 -9.92
N ILE A 255 -26.92 -4.61 -10.46
CA ILE A 255 -27.96 -5.18 -11.35
C ILE A 255 -29.30 -5.24 -10.62
N ASP A 256 -29.30 -5.78 -9.39
CA ASP A 256 -30.54 -5.89 -8.60
C ASP A 256 -31.14 -4.51 -8.27
N TYR A 257 -30.28 -3.54 -7.93
CA TYR A 257 -30.68 -2.15 -7.67
C TYR A 257 -31.32 -1.50 -8.89
N ILE A 258 -30.70 -1.64 -10.07
CA ILE A 258 -31.24 -1.06 -11.33
C ILE A 258 -32.55 -1.73 -11.72
N ASN A 259 -32.64 -3.05 -11.62
CA ASN A 259 -33.87 -3.79 -11.95
C ASN A 259 -35.03 -3.38 -11.05
N ASP A 260 -34.80 -3.19 -9.77
CA ASP A 260 -35.85 -2.78 -8.84
C ASP A 260 -36.26 -1.30 -9.00
N LYS A 261 -35.35 -0.46 -9.47
CA LYS A 261 -35.66 0.95 -9.78
C LYS A 261 -36.55 1.09 -11.02
N ASN A 262 -36.47 0.12 -11.94
CA ASN A 262 -37.21 0.13 -13.21
C ASN A 262 -38.57 -0.61 -13.12
N LYS A 263 -38.93 -1.17 -11.96
CA LYS A 263 -40.25 -1.72 -11.65
C LYS A 263 -41.17 -0.63 -11.11
#